data_20ca6ce08da64bbc00a6ccf763910cc1
#
_entry.id   20ca6ce08da64bbc00a6ccf763910cc1
#
_cell.length_a   1.000
_cell.length_b   1.000
_cell.length_c   1.000
_cell.angle_alpha   90.00
_cell.angle_beta   90.00
_cell.angle_gamma   90.00
#
_symmetry.space_group_name_H-M   'P 1'
#
loop_
_entity.id
_entity.type
_entity.pdbx_description
1 polymer ?
#
loop_
_entity_poly.entity_id
_entity_poly.type
_entity_poly.pdbx_seq_one_letter_code
_entity_poly.pdbx_strand_id
1 'polypeptide(L)'
;SPTDAQRVALGGGILAPGFIDLQVNGGGGALFNLDPTVATITTICSAFARFGTTACLPTLITDTPAKNAAAIAAGEAAAKQGVRGFLGLHIEGPHLSVARKGAHDPALIRPMDEVDLVALIEGRKRLPNLLTTVATESVTPNQVTRLTEAGLIVSIGHTNASYAQVKAIAEAGATMVTHLFNAQSQLGNRDPGVVGAALDLGTLSAGLIADGIHVDAASIGVALRAKRGPGHIFLVTDAMSPTGTDVTSFVLTGQTVYRKDGALRLADGTLAGADLTMIDAV
;
A
#
# COMPACT_ATOMS: atom_id res chain seq x y z
N SER A 1 6.44 -35.89 19.84
CA SER A 1 7.40 -35.07 19.07
C SER A 1 8.35 -36.04 18.35
N PRO A 2 8.78 -35.74 17.11
CA PRO A 2 9.80 -36.55 16.45
C PRO A 2 11.05 -36.65 17.32
N THR A 3 11.64 -37.83 17.43
CA THR A 3 12.77 -38.11 18.31
C THR A 3 14.08 -37.40 17.87
N ASP A 4 14.12 -36.93 16.63
CA ASP A 4 15.23 -36.26 15.94
C ASP A 4 15.03 -34.75 15.75
N ALA A 5 13.96 -34.16 16.35
CA ALA A 5 13.72 -32.73 16.27
C ALA A 5 14.77 -31.92 17.07
N GLN A 6 15.38 -30.95 16.40
CA GLN A 6 16.27 -30.00 17.08
C GLN A 6 15.43 -29.09 17.99
N ARG A 7 15.83 -29.00 19.25
CA ARG A 7 15.20 -28.06 20.21
C ARG A 7 16.00 -26.78 20.26
N VAL A 8 15.29 -25.65 20.09
CA VAL A 8 15.83 -24.29 20.23
C VAL A 8 15.16 -23.63 21.43
N ALA A 9 15.95 -23.21 22.41
CA ALA A 9 15.45 -22.47 23.56
C ALA A 9 15.34 -20.99 23.20
N LEU A 10 14.16 -20.39 23.35
CA LEU A 10 13.91 -18.99 23.02
C LEU A 10 14.22 -18.01 24.17
N GLY A 11 14.67 -18.50 25.33
CA GLY A 11 15.03 -17.65 26.47
C GLY A 11 13.90 -16.77 26.99
N GLY A 12 12.63 -17.23 26.87
CA GLY A 12 11.45 -16.45 27.22
C GLY A 12 10.83 -15.65 26.06
N GLY A 13 11.45 -15.67 24.89
CA GLY A 13 10.89 -15.05 23.68
C GLY A 13 9.67 -15.80 23.13
N ILE A 14 8.90 -15.13 22.29
CA ILE A 14 7.73 -15.67 21.58
C ILE A 14 8.08 -15.87 20.11
N LEU A 15 7.84 -17.07 19.59
CA LEU A 15 7.90 -17.32 18.15
C LEU A 15 6.51 -17.03 17.55
N ALA A 16 6.45 -16.07 16.65
CA ALA A 16 5.25 -15.70 15.93
C ALA A 16 5.48 -15.78 14.41
N PRO A 17 4.42 -15.87 13.59
CA PRO A 17 4.53 -15.65 12.15
C PRO A 17 5.16 -14.28 11.87
N GLY A 18 5.97 -14.17 10.81
CA GLY A 18 6.51 -12.90 10.37
C GLY A 18 5.41 -11.99 9.79
N PHE A 19 5.67 -10.69 9.81
CA PHE A 19 4.74 -9.70 9.27
C PHE A 19 4.59 -9.82 7.75
N ILE A 20 3.43 -9.40 7.26
CA ILE A 20 3.13 -9.21 5.83
C ILE A 20 2.78 -7.73 5.64
N ASP A 21 3.48 -7.05 4.75
CA ASP A 21 3.28 -5.63 4.48
C ASP A 21 2.77 -5.43 3.04
N LEU A 22 1.58 -4.87 2.90
CA LEU A 22 0.92 -4.71 1.60
C LEU A 22 1.23 -3.37 0.91
N GLN A 23 2.04 -2.50 1.53
CA GLN A 23 2.38 -1.19 0.98
C GLN A 23 3.80 -0.78 1.40
N VAL A 24 4.77 -0.97 0.47
CA VAL A 24 6.19 -0.68 0.69
C VAL A 24 6.78 -0.06 -0.57
N ASN A 25 6.96 1.26 -0.58
CA ASN A 25 7.45 2.00 -1.76
C ASN A 25 8.97 1.86 -1.95
N GLY A 26 9.69 1.66 -0.83
CA GLY A 26 11.13 1.54 -0.81
C GLY A 26 11.66 1.07 0.53
N GLY A 27 12.96 0.85 0.62
CA GLY A 27 13.67 0.44 1.83
C GLY A 27 15.09 0.03 1.52
N GLY A 28 15.97 0.10 2.53
CA GLY A 28 17.38 -0.25 2.35
C GLY A 28 18.12 0.66 1.37
N GLY A 29 17.66 1.90 1.19
CA GLY A 29 18.20 2.87 0.24
C GLY A 29 17.60 2.80 -1.16
N ALA A 30 16.78 1.80 -1.47
CA ALA A 30 16.16 1.62 -2.78
C ALA A 30 14.74 2.20 -2.81
N LEU A 31 14.32 2.75 -3.95
CA LEU A 31 12.97 3.26 -4.21
C LEU A 31 12.43 2.63 -5.50
N PHE A 32 11.27 1.97 -5.42
CA PHE A 32 10.75 1.19 -6.55
C PHE A 32 10.37 2.06 -7.74
N ASN A 33 9.83 3.26 -7.53
CA ASN A 33 9.55 4.21 -8.63
C ASN A 33 10.80 4.68 -9.35
N LEU A 34 11.92 4.81 -8.64
CA LEU A 34 13.16 5.27 -9.28
C LEU A 34 13.70 4.23 -10.25
N ASP A 35 13.76 2.97 -9.80
CA ASP A 35 14.31 1.85 -10.54
C ASP A 35 13.47 0.57 -10.34
N PRO A 36 12.40 0.35 -11.14
CA PRO A 36 11.53 -0.81 -11.02
C PRO A 36 12.21 -2.07 -11.62
N THR A 37 13.15 -2.64 -10.87
CA THR A 37 13.94 -3.82 -11.26
C THR A 37 13.84 -4.94 -10.23
N VAL A 38 14.23 -6.16 -10.60
CA VAL A 38 14.36 -7.30 -9.68
C VAL A 38 15.36 -7.00 -8.56
N ALA A 39 16.44 -6.28 -8.86
CA ALA A 39 17.44 -5.89 -7.87
C ALA A 39 16.83 -4.99 -6.79
N THR A 40 16.03 -4.01 -7.19
CA THR A 40 15.31 -3.11 -6.26
C THR A 40 14.30 -3.90 -5.41
N ILE A 41 13.50 -4.78 -6.01
CA ILE A 41 12.57 -5.67 -5.28
C ILE A 41 13.34 -6.51 -4.24
N THR A 42 14.47 -7.09 -4.64
CA THR A 42 15.31 -7.91 -3.74
C THR A 42 15.87 -7.08 -2.58
N THR A 43 16.31 -5.86 -2.85
CA THR A 43 16.83 -4.94 -1.82
C THR A 43 15.74 -4.59 -0.81
N ILE A 44 14.54 -4.21 -1.28
CA ILE A 44 13.39 -3.88 -0.43
C ILE A 44 13.03 -5.08 0.44
N CYS A 45 12.76 -6.24 -0.15
CA CYS A 45 12.38 -7.45 0.60
C CYS A 45 13.44 -7.84 1.65
N SER A 46 14.73 -7.75 1.30
CA SER A 46 15.83 -8.07 2.20
C SER A 46 15.96 -7.07 3.36
N ALA A 47 15.75 -5.78 3.10
CA ALA A 47 15.76 -4.75 4.12
C ALA A 47 14.69 -4.99 5.18
N PHE A 48 13.45 -5.25 4.75
CA PHE A 48 12.32 -5.48 5.66
C PHE A 48 12.37 -6.82 6.39
N ALA A 49 13.00 -7.86 5.80
CA ALA A 49 13.23 -9.14 6.49
C ALA A 49 14.02 -8.97 7.80
N ARG A 50 14.92 -7.99 7.89
CA ARG A 50 15.68 -7.66 9.10
C ARG A 50 14.80 -7.14 10.26
N PHE A 51 13.61 -6.64 9.94
CA PHE A 51 12.63 -6.10 10.90
C PHE A 51 11.42 -7.04 11.08
N GLY A 52 11.56 -8.31 10.65
CA GLY A 52 10.53 -9.32 10.85
C GLY A 52 9.41 -9.35 9.79
N THR A 53 9.48 -8.52 8.75
CA THR A 53 8.55 -8.61 7.61
C THR A 53 9.01 -9.71 6.67
N THR A 54 8.30 -10.82 6.64
CA THR A 54 8.66 -12.01 5.86
C THR A 54 8.10 -12.02 4.44
N ALA A 55 7.11 -11.15 4.17
CA ALA A 55 6.56 -10.95 2.83
C ALA A 55 6.03 -9.53 2.66
N CYS A 56 6.20 -8.94 1.46
CA CYS A 56 5.65 -7.62 1.15
C CYS A 56 5.22 -7.48 -0.31
N LEU A 57 4.43 -6.44 -0.56
CA LEU A 57 4.11 -5.95 -1.89
C LEU A 57 4.93 -4.67 -2.17
N PRO A 58 6.05 -4.74 -2.89
CA PRO A 58 6.69 -3.53 -3.40
C PRO A 58 5.68 -2.69 -4.17
N THR A 59 5.62 -1.39 -3.82
CA THR A 59 4.57 -0.48 -4.26
C THR A 59 5.13 0.51 -5.26
N LEU A 60 4.50 0.61 -6.43
CA LEU A 60 4.74 1.67 -7.41
C LEU A 60 3.63 2.71 -7.27
N ILE A 61 3.99 3.92 -6.85
CA ILE A 61 3.04 5.05 -6.86
C ILE A 61 2.83 5.56 -8.28
N THR A 62 1.87 6.45 -8.48
CA THR A 62 1.55 7.10 -9.77
C THR A 62 2.79 7.40 -10.59
N ASP A 63 2.86 6.81 -11.77
CA ASP A 63 3.95 7.00 -12.74
C ASP A 63 3.43 6.82 -14.17
N THR A 64 4.33 6.88 -15.15
CA THR A 64 4.01 6.70 -16.57
C THR A 64 3.60 5.24 -16.88
N PRO A 65 2.84 5.00 -17.97
CA PRO A 65 2.54 3.64 -18.44
C PRO A 65 3.78 2.78 -18.65
N ALA A 66 4.88 3.38 -19.12
CA ALA A 66 6.15 2.68 -19.31
C ALA A 66 6.75 2.17 -17.98
N LYS A 67 6.68 2.97 -16.91
CA LYS A 67 7.11 2.57 -15.56
C LYS A 67 6.21 1.48 -14.99
N ASN A 68 4.89 1.58 -15.16
CA ASN A 68 3.96 0.53 -14.75
C ASN A 68 4.28 -0.80 -15.45
N ALA A 69 4.54 -0.77 -16.76
CA ALA A 69 4.92 -1.96 -17.51
C ALA A 69 6.27 -2.55 -17.04
N ALA A 70 7.26 -1.68 -16.76
CA ALA A 70 8.54 -2.10 -16.21
C ALA A 70 8.41 -2.73 -14.83
N ALA A 71 7.57 -2.17 -13.94
CA ALA A 71 7.30 -2.71 -12.61
C ALA A 71 6.66 -4.10 -12.69
N ILE A 72 5.65 -4.29 -13.56
CA ILE A 72 5.00 -5.60 -13.78
C ILE A 72 6.02 -6.62 -14.31
N ALA A 73 6.87 -6.23 -15.26
CA ALA A 73 7.91 -7.10 -15.79
C ALA A 73 8.96 -7.48 -14.72
N ALA A 74 9.36 -6.53 -13.88
CA ALA A 74 10.26 -6.78 -12.76
C ALA A 74 9.63 -7.73 -11.74
N GLY A 75 8.35 -7.54 -11.40
CA GLY A 75 7.60 -8.42 -10.49
C GLY A 75 7.46 -9.84 -11.04
N GLU A 76 7.17 -9.99 -12.33
CA GLU A 76 7.14 -11.30 -13.00
C GLU A 76 8.50 -12.01 -12.90
N ALA A 77 9.57 -11.29 -13.17
CA ALA A 77 10.93 -11.84 -13.08
C ALA A 77 11.31 -12.18 -11.63
N ALA A 78 10.93 -11.34 -10.66
CA ALA A 78 11.15 -11.61 -9.23
C ALA A 78 10.42 -12.87 -8.76
N ALA A 79 9.16 -13.07 -9.20
CA ALA A 79 8.39 -14.28 -8.91
C ALA A 79 9.06 -15.54 -9.51
N LYS A 80 9.47 -15.48 -10.78
CA LYS A 80 10.17 -16.59 -11.46
C LYS A 80 11.51 -16.93 -10.82
N GLN A 81 12.23 -15.94 -10.31
CA GLN A 81 13.50 -16.14 -9.60
C GLN A 81 13.34 -16.58 -8.13
N GLY A 82 12.11 -16.61 -7.62
CA GLY A 82 11.83 -16.96 -6.23
C GLY A 82 12.42 -15.97 -5.22
N VAL A 83 12.36 -14.66 -5.52
CA VAL A 83 12.86 -13.62 -4.60
C VAL A 83 12.15 -13.76 -3.25
N ARG A 84 12.93 -14.00 -2.19
CA ARG A 84 12.39 -14.23 -0.84
C ARG A 84 11.69 -12.99 -0.32
N GLY A 85 10.48 -13.15 0.19
CA GLY A 85 9.67 -12.06 0.71
C GLY A 85 8.84 -11.32 -0.34
N PHE A 86 9.01 -11.61 -1.62
CA PHE A 86 8.18 -11.04 -2.68
C PHE A 86 6.83 -11.73 -2.76
N LEU A 87 5.75 -11.01 -2.46
CA LEU A 87 4.38 -11.52 -2.46
C LEU A 87 3.59 -11.15 -3.73
N GLY A 88 4.06 -10.19 -4.49
CA GLY A 88 3.41 -9.57 -5.63
C GLY A 88 3.68 -8.07 -5.67
N LEU A 89 2.86 -7.31 -6.35
CA LEU A 89 2.99 -5.86 -6.46
C LEU A 89 1.74 -5.14 -5.97
N HIS A 90 1.96 -3.91 -5.49
CA HIS A 90 0.93 -2.91 -5.30
C HIS A 90 1.15 -1.77 -6.31
N ILE A 91 0.16 -1.49 -7.17
CA ILE A 91 0.15 -0.35 -8.08
C ILE A 91 -0.79 0.70 -7.50
N GLU A 92 -0.22 1.76 -6.94
CA GLU A 92 -0.96 2.85 -6.30
C GLU A 92 -1.16 4.01 -7.27
N GLY A 93 -2.31 4.02 -7.91
CA GLY A 93 -2.60 4.94 -9.01
C GLY A 93 -2.16 4.37 -10.37
N PRO A 94 -2.14 5.19 -11.43
CA PRO A 94 -2.39 6.64 -11.51
C PRO A 94 -3.88 7.05 -11.45
N HIS A 95 -4.79 6.12 -11.25
CA HIS A 95 -6.24 6.36 -11.27
C HIS A 95 -6.74 6.89 -9.92
N LEU A 96 -6.19 8.04 -9.51
CA LEU A 96 -6.44 8.70 -8.23
C LEU A 96 -7.22 10.01 -8.42
N SER A 97 -7.59 10.66 -7.31
CA SER A 97 -8.17 12.00 -7.31
C SER A 97 -7.08 13.06 -7.11
N VAL A 98 -6.99 14.04 -8.01
CA VAL A 98 -6.07 15.18 -7.88
C VAL A 98 -6.32 15.94 -6.56
N ALA A 99 -7.57 16.02 -6.10
CA ALA A 99 -7.93 16.65 -4.83
C ALA A 99 -7.32 15.93 -3.60
N ARG A 100 -6.94 14.68 -3.75
CA ARG A 100 -6.35 13.84 -2.70
C ARG A 100 -5.00 13.24 -3.12
N LYS A 101 -4.25 13.94 -3.96
CA LYS A 101 -3.03 13.46 -4.57
C LYS A 101 -1.90 13.09 -3.58
N GLY A 102 -1.87 13.68 -2.36
CA GLY A 102 -0.73 13.49 -1.47
C GLY A 102 0.58 13.88 -2.14
N ALA A 103 1.58 12.98 -2.11
CA ALA A 103 2.88 13.14 -2.75
C ALA A 103 2.92 12.70 -4.24
N HIS A 104 1.80 12.22 -4.80
CA HIS A 104 1.73 11.82 -6.21
C HIS A 104 1.80 13.02 -7.16
N ASP A 105 2.43 12.84 -8.34
CA ASP A 105 2.49 13.85 -9.37
C ASP A 105 1.09 14.06 -9.99
N PRO A 106 0.47 15.24 -9.82
CA PRO A 106 -0.86 15.51 -10.36
C PRO A 106 -0.91 15.49 -11.89
N ALA A 107 0.22 15.69 -12.58
CA ALA A 107 0.28 15.66 -14.05
C ALA A 107 0.12 14.24 -14.61
N LEU A 108 0.36 13.21 -13.80
CA LEU A 108 0.23 11.81 -14.19
C LEU A 108 -1.07 11.16 -13.70
N ILE A 109 -1.81 11.82 -12.79
CA ILE A 109 -3.11 11.34 -12.32
C ILE A 109 -4.13 11.46 -13.46
N ARG A 110 -4.86 10.38 -13.74
CA ARG A 110 -5.87 10.34 -14.80
C ARG A 110 -6.95 9.29 -14.54
N PRO A 111 -8.14 9.43 -15.12
CA PRO A 111 -9.13 8.37 -15.16
C PRO A 111 -8.58 7.11 -15.85
N MET A 112 -9.07 5.95 -15.44
CA MET A 112 -8.73 4.67 -16.06
C MET A 112 -9.38 4.58 -17.44
N ASP A 113 -8.60 4.33 -18.47
CA ASP A 113 -9.09 3.99 -19.79
C ASP A 113 -9.03 2.46 -20.04
N GLU A 114 -9.44 2.03 -21.23
CA GLU A 114 -9.46 0.61 -21.56
C GLU A 114 -8.03 0.03 -21.69
N VAL A 115 -7.07 0.84 -22.09
CA VAL A 115 -5.66 0.41 -22.23
C VAL A 115 -5.06 0.13 -20.84
N ASP A 116 -5.29 1.02 -19.89
CA ASP A 116 -4.86 0.86 -18.49
C ASP A 116 -5.51 -0.37 -17.85
N LEU A 117 -6.82 -0.54 -18.03
CA LEU A 117 -7.57 -1.67 -17.50
C LEU A 117 -7.03 -3.02 -18.03
N VAL A 118 -6.83 -3.11 -19.34
CA VAL A 118 -6.29 -4.33 -19.96
C VAL A 118 -4.86 -4.59 -19.48
N ALA A 119 -4.03 -3.57 -19.36
CA ALA A 119 -2.65 -3.71 -18.88
C ALA A 119 -2.60 -4.28 -17.44
N LEU A 120 -3.47 -3.82 -16.54
CA LEU A 120 -3.58 -4.37 -15.18
C LEU A 120 -4.06 -5.83 -15.17
N ILE A 121 -5.08 -6.16 -15.97
CA ILE A 121 -5.61 -7.53 -16.09
C ILE A 121 -4.52 -8.48 -16.62
N GLU A 122 -3.79 -8.10 -17.66
CA GLU A 122 -2.69 -8.90 -18.20
C GLU A 122 -1.51 -8.98 -17.22
N GLY A 123 -1.25 -7.91 -16.47
CA GLY A 123 -0.27 -7.90 -15.38
C GLY A 123 -0.59 -8.92 -14.30
N ARG A 124 -1.87 -9.02 -13.91
CA ARG A 124 -2.31 -9.99 -12.88
C ARG A 124 -2.03 -11.43 -13.25
N LYS A 125 -2.14 -11.79 -14.52
CA LYS A 125 -1.85 -13.16 -15.00
C LYS A 125 -0.39 -13.58 -14.81
N ARG A 126 0.52 -12.62 -14.67
CA ARG A 126 1.98 -12.81 -14.58
C ARG A 126 2.51 -12.72 -13.15
N LEU A 127 1.70 -12.22 -12.22
CA LEU A 127 2.09 -11.96 -10.84
C LEU A 127 1.38 -12.89 -9.86
N PRO A 128 2.00 -13.31 -8.75
CA PRO A 128 1.31 -14.10 -7.73
C PRO A 128 0.15 -13.33 -7.11
N ASN A 129 0.33 -12.03 -6.85
CA ASN A 129 -0.72 -11.11 -6.42
C ASN A 129 -0.51 -9.75 -7.08
N LEU A 130 -1.62 -9.06 -7.37
CA LEU A 130 -1.62 -7.67 -7.81
C LEU A 130 -2.72 -6.91 -7.09
N LEU A 131 -2.29 -5.96 -6.26
CA LEU A 131 -3.16 -4.99 -5.60
C LEU A 131 -3.09 -3.69 -6.39
N THR A 132 -4.22 -3.03 -6.58
CA THR A 132 -4.26 -1.68 -7.16
C THR A 132 -5.09 -0.75 -6.30
N THR A 133 -4.57 0.46 -6.05
CA THR A 133 -5.31 1.54 -5.38
C THR A 133 -5.91 2.47 -6.43
N VAL A 134 -7.20 2.73 -6.29
CA VAL A 134 -7.98 3.58 -7.19
C VAL A 134 -8.86 4.57 -6.43
N ALA A 135 -9.09 5.74 -7.01
CA ALA A 135 -10.08 6.70 -6.55
C ALA A 135 -11.43 6.44 -7.25
N THR A 136 -12.53 6.62 -6.54
CA THR A 136 -13.88 6.44 -7.10
C THR A 136 -14.19 7.41 -8.24
N GLU A 137 -13.50 8.54 -8.27
CA GLU A 137 -13.62 9.57 -9.33
C GLU A 137 -12.94 9.16 -10.64
N SER A 138 -12.02 8.22 -10.58
CA SER A 138 -11.17 7.83 -11.71
C SER A 138 -11.45 6.44 -12.26
N VAL A 139 -12.41 5.73 -11.67
CA VAL A 139 -12.85 4.41 -12.14
C VAL A 139 -14.37 4.30 -12.14
N THR A 140 -14.89 3.44 -12.99
CA THR A 140 -16.31 3.05 -12.99
C THR A 140 -16.52 1.74 -12.22
N PRO A 141 -17.72 1.46 -11.67
CA PRO A 141 -18.04 0.16 -11.09
C PRO A 141 -17.77 -1.02 -12.05
N ASN A 142 -18.07 -0.87 -13.34
CA ASN A 142 -17.80 -1.91 -14.34
C ASN A 142 -16.30 -2.24 -14.48
N GLN A 143 -15.42 -1.22 -14.47
CA GLN A 143 -13.98 -1.42 -14.51
C GLN A 143 -13.51 -2.17 -13.26
N VAL A 144 -14.03 -1.81 -12.07
CA VAL A 144 -13.71 -2.50 -10.81
C VAL A 144 -14.16 -3.96 -10.86
N THR A 145 -15.37 -4.26 -11.34
CA THR A 145 -15.85 -5.63 -11.52
C THR A 145 -14.91 -6.43 -12.42
N ARG A 146 -14.51 -5.89 -13.56
CA ARG A 146 -13.59 -6.56 -14.50
C ARG A 146 -12.20 -6.82 -13.87
N LEU A 147 -11.67 -5.87 -13.08
CA LEU A 147 -10.42 -6.06 -12.34
C LEU A 147 -10.52 -7.19 -11.33
N THR A 148 -11.58 -7.21 -10.53
CA THR A 148 -11.78 -8.21 -9.47
C THR A 148 -12.09 -9.59 -10.03
N GLU A 149 -12.87 -9.70 -11.11
CA GLU A 149 -13.10 -10.96 -11.86
C GLU A 149 -11.80 -11.53 -12.45
N ALA A 150 -10.85 -10.66 -12.84
CA ALA A 150 -9.52 -11.07 -13.27
C ALA A 150 -8.59 -11.46 -12.09
N GLY A 151 -9.06 -11.34 -10.85
CA GLY A 151 -8.34 -11.72 -9.64
C GLY A 151 -7.40 -10.64 -9.08
N LEU A 152 -7.56 -9.37 -9.48
CA LEU A 152 -6.89 -8.27 -8.80
C LEU A 152 -7.56 -7.96 -7.47
N ILE A 153 -6.77 -7.51 -6.53
CA ILE A 153 -7.27 -6.91 -5.29
C ILE A 153 -7.42 -5.41 -5.54
N VAL A 154 -8.65 -4.89 -5.42
CA VAL A 154 -8.91 -3.47 -5.61
C VAL A 154 -9.07 -2.80 -4.24
N SER A 155 -8.27 -1.77 -4.01
CA SER A 155 -8.28 -0.92 -2.82
C SER A 155 -8.72 0.50 -3.17
N ILE A 156 -9.57 1.08 -2.34
CA ILE A 156 -10.05 2.46 -2.49
C ILE A 156 -9.11 3.38 -1.72
N GLY A 157 -8.55 4.38 -2.38
CA GLY A 157 -7.64 5.34 -1.74
C GLY A 157 -7.45 6.60 -2.57
N HIS A 158 -6.78 7.61 -2.02
CA HIS A 158 -6.54 8.89 -2.68
C HIS A 158 -7.79 9.46 -3.36
N THR A 159 -8.90 9.49 -2.62
CA THR A 159 -10.23 9.83 -3.13
C THR A 159 -10.98 10.74 -2.18
N ASN A 160 -11.77 11.65 -2.73
CA ASN A 160 -12.67 12.52 -1.98
C ASN A 160 -14.11 11.99 -2.00
N ALA A 161 -14.29 10.69 -2.16
CA ALA A 161 -15.57 10.03 -2.32
C ALA A 161 -16.51 10.26 -1.13
N SER A 162 -17.79 10.33 -1.41
CA SER A 162 -18.86 10.17 -0.43
C SER A 162 -18.99 8.68 0.00
N TYR A 163 -19.66 8.44 1.11
CA TYR A 163 -20.01 7.09 1.55
C TYR A 163 -20.71 6.27 0.45
N ALA A 164 -21.66 6.90 -0.26
CA ALA A 164 -22.43 6.21 -1.31
C ALA A 164 -21.54 5.80 -2.49
N GLN A 165 -20.55 6.61 -2.88
CA GLN A 165 -19.61 6.28 -3.95
C GLN A 165 -18.70 5.11 -3.52
N VAL A 166 -18.17 5.14 -2.29
CA VAL A 166 -17.38 4.02 -1.75
C VAL A 166 -18.19 2.73 -1.75
N LYS A 167 -19.44 2.79 -1.30
CA LYS A 167 -20.36 1.63 -1.28
C LYS A 167 -20.54 1.04 -2.67
N ALA A 168 -20.76 1.87 -3.68
CA ALA A 168 -20.94 1.40 -5.07
C ALA A 168 -19.68 0.68 -5.59
N ILE A 169 -18.48 1.17 -5.27
CA ILE A 169 -17.21 0.54 -5.66
C ILE A 169 -16.93 -0.75 -4.85
N ALA A 170 -17.33 -0.79 -3.57
CA ALA A 170 -17.27 -2.00 -2.76
C ALA A 170 -18.24 -3.09 -3.30
N GLU A 171 -19.46 -2.72 -3.69
CA GLU A 171 -20.44 -3.62 -4.31
C GLU A 171 -19.96 -4.13 -5.69
N ALA A 172 -19.13 -3.37 -6.39
CA ALA A 172 -18.47 -3.77 -7.63
C ALA A 172 -17.28 -4.72 -7.42
N GLY A 173 -16.89 -5.00 -6.16
CA GLY A 173 -15.88 -6.00 -5.82
C GLY A 173 -14.62 -5.47 -5.13
N ALA A 174 -14.48 -4.16 -4.89
CA ALA A 174 -13.38 -3.66 -4.09
C ALA A 174 -13.51 -4.17 -2.63
N THR A 175 -12.40 -4.62 -2.07
CA THR A 175 -12.37 -5.25 -0.75
C THR A 175 -11.48 -4.54 0.26
N MET A 176 -10.79 -3.48 -0.16
CA MET A 176 -9.82 -2.80 0.67
C MET A 176 -9.93 -1.28 0.60
N VAL A 177 -9.42 -0.62 1.65
CA VAL A 177 -9.13 0.81 1.71
C VAL A 177 -7.66 1.00 2.04
N THR A 178 -6.98 1.83 1.26
CA THR A 178 -5.54 2.13 1.39
C THR A 178 -5.35 3.13 2.52
N HIS A 179 -4.33 2.94 3.36
CA HIS A 179 -3.86 3.82 4.46
C HIS A 179 -4.97 4.71 5.08
N LEU A 180 -5.92 4.04 5.76
CA LEU A 180 -7.10 4.65 6.40
C LEU A 180 -6.76 6.00 7.06
N PHE A 181 -7.62 7.01 6.88
CA PHE A 181 -7.49 8.43 7.22
C PHE A 181 -6.62 9.26 6.28
N ASN A 182 -5.63 8.68 5.59
CA ASN A 182 -4.68 9.43 4.78
C ASN A 182 -5.17 9.61 3.35
N ALA A 183 -5.04 10.83 2.82
CA ALA A 183 -5.41 11.19 1.45
C ALA A 183 -6.84 10.77 1.04
N GLN A 184 -7.82 10.93 1.95
CA GLN A 184 -9.22 10.57 1.68
C GLN A 184 -10.22 11.42 2.46
N SER A 185 -11.51 11.36 2.11
CA SER A 185 -12.57 12.05 2.83
C SER A 185 -12.73 11.48 4.24
N GLN A 186 -12.82 12.37 5.22
CA GLN A 186 -12.89 12.02 6.64
C GLN A 186 -14.32 11.70 7.09
N LEU A 187 -14.46 11.13 8.29
CA LEU A 187 -15.75 10.84 8.91
C LEU A 187 -16.45 12.14 9.30
N GLY A 188 -17.41 12.54 8.50
CA GLY A 188 -18.28 13.68 8.79
C GLY A 188 -19.64 13.26 9.35
N ASN A 189 -20.33 14.22 10.01
CA ASN A 189 -21.62 13.98 10.62
C ASN A 189 -22.79 13.85 9.62
N ARG A 190 -22.64 14.35 8.40
CA ARG A 190 -23.68 14.29 7.34
C ARG A 190 -23.27 13.39 6.18
N ASP A 191 -21.98 13.30 5.90
CA ASP A 191 -21.40 12.34 4.97
C ASP A 191 -20.23 11.65 5.68
N PRO A 192 -20.33 10.35 5.96
CA PRO A 192 -19.27 9.61 6.61
C PRO A 192 -18.00 9.46 5.78
N GLY A 193 -18.04 9.77 4.48
CA GLY A 193 -16.90 9.69 3.58
C GLY A 193 -16.28 8.30 3.48
N VAL A 194 -15.03 8.26 3.01
CA VAL A 194 -14.27 7.00 2.88
C VAL A 194 -13.99 6.39 4.24
N VAL A 195 -13.60 7.20 5.23
CA VAL A 195 -13.28 6.69 6.57
C VAL A 195 -14.50 6.01 7.20
N GLY A 196 -15.67 6.66 7.15
CA GLY A 196 -16.90 6.06 7.65
C GLY A 196 -17.31 4.80 6.90
N ALA A 197 -17.19 4.80 5.58
CA ALA A 197 -17.47 3.63 4.75
C ALA A 197 -16.52 2.46 5.07
N ALA A 198 -15.22 2.72 5.24
CA ALA A 198 -14.24 1.70 5.60
C ALA A 198 -14.54 1.06 6.97
N LEU A 199 -15.06 1.83 7.91
CA LEU A 199 -15.41 1.33 9.25
C LEU A 199 -16.76 0.59 9.27
N ASP A 200 -17.75 1.09 8.55
CA ASP A 200 -19.14 0.57 8.59
C ASP A 200 -19.38 -0.57 7.61
N LEU A 201 -18.85 -0.50 6.37
CA LEU A 201 -19.01 -1.58 5.38
C LEU A 201 -18.15 -2.78 5.81
N GLY A 202 -18.80 -3.82 6.32
CA GLY A 202 -18.12 -4.98 6.88
C GLY A 202 -17.25 -5.74 5.89
N THR A 203 -17.49 -5.63 4.59
CA THR A 203 -16.71 -6.29 3.52
C THR A 203 -15.36 -5.63 3.24
N LEU A 204 -15.16 -4.37 3.63
CA LEU A 204 -13.91 -3.67 3.42
C LEU A 204 -12.91 -3.94 4.55
N SER A 205 -11.69 -4.32 4.21
CA SER A 205 -10.53 -4.23 5.11
C SER A 205 -9.80 -2.91 4.88
N ALA A 206 -9.06 -2.40 5.85
CA ALA A 206 -8.37 -1.12 5.73
C ALA A 206 -6.93 -1.21 6.24
N GLY A 207 -5.96 -0.82 5.39
CA GLY A 207 -4.58 -0.62 5.80
C GLY A 207 -4.45 0.62 6.69
N LEU A 208 -3.55 0.58 7.67
CA LEU A 208 -3.35 1.69 8.61
C LEU A 208 -1.87 1.87 8.89
N ILE A 209 -1.38 3.11 8.80
CA ILE A 209 -0.01 3.50 9.15
C ILE A 209 -0.02 3.91 10.64
N ALA A 210 0.57 3.09 11.50
CA ALA A 210 0.51 3.26 12.95
C ALA A 210 1.83 3.84 13.51
N ASP A 211 2.26 4.99 12.98
CA ASP A 211 3.49 5.68 13.39
C ASP A 211 3.23 6.83 14.38
N GLY A 212 1.98 7.11 14.73
CA GLY A 212 1.60 8.25 15.56
C GLY A 212 1.75 9.62 14.88
N ILE A 213 2.15 9.65 13.60
CA ILE A 213 2.33 10.86 12.77
C ILE A 213 1.25 10.93 11.71
N HIS A 214 1.06 9.85 10.94
CA HIS A 214 0.01 9.72 9.93
C HIS A 214 -1.36 9.57 10.56
N VAL A 215 -1.45 8.85 11.69
CA VAL A 215 -2.68 8.64 12.43
C VAL A 215 -2.40 8.72 13.93
N ASP A 216 -3.12 9.60 14.63
CA ASP A 216 -3.05 9.73 16.08
C ASP A 216 -3.57 8.46 16.78
N ALA A 217 -2.95 8.08 17.90
CA ALA A 217 -3.29 6.89 18.66
C ALA A 217 -4.76 6.84 19.09
N ALA A 218 -5.38 7.98 19.40
CA ALA A 218 -6.81 8.04 19.73
C ALA A 218 -7.66 7.69 18.50
N SER A 219 -7.31 8.17 17.31
CA SER A 219 -7.99 7.84 16.04
C SER A 219 -7.85 6.36 15.70
N ILE A 220 -6.65 5.77 15.91
CA ILE A 220 -6.44 4.32 15.76
C ILE A 220 -7.39 3.56 16.72
N GLY A 221 -7.40 3.93 17.98
CA GLY A 221 -8.28 3.30 18.99
C GLY A 221 -9.77 3.41 18.65
N VAL A 222 -10.22 4.55 18.11
CA VAL A 222 -11.60 4.72 17.62
C VAL A 222 -11.86 3.78 16.45
N ALA A 223 -10.98 3.76 15.45
CA ALA A 223 -11.15 2.94 14.26
C ALA A 223 -11.23 1.45 14.58
N LEU A 224 -10.35 0.95 15.47
CA LEU A 224 -10.34 -0.46 15.89
C LEU A 224 -11.65 -0.87 16.56
N ARG A 225 -12.24 0.00 17.41
CA ARG A 225 -13.52 -0.26 18.06
C ARG A 225 -14.73 -0.13 17.14
N ALA A 226 -14.65 0.75 16.14
CA ALA A 226 -15.77 1.04 15.25
C ALA A 226 -15.82 0.08 14.04
N LYS A 227 -14.72 -0.58 13.69
CA LYS A 227 -14.63 -1.44 12.50
C LYS A 227 -15.58 -2.62 12.59
N ARG A 228 -16.49 -2.72 11.63
CA ARG A 228 -17.42 -3.84 11.46
C ARG A 228 -16.79 -4.93 10.58
N GLY A 229 -16.89 -6.18 11.02
CA GLY A 229 -16.43 -7.34 10.27
C GLY A 229 -17.39 -7.80 9.17
N PRO A 230 -16.95 -8.75 8.31
CA PRO A 230 -15.75 -9.60 8.44
C PRO A 230 -14.42 -8.96 8.05
N GLY A 231 -14.40 -7.81 7.36
CA GLY A 231 -13.16 -7.10 7.06
C GLY A 231 -12.46 -6.57 8.34
N HIS A 232 -11.17 -6.35 8.25
CA HIS A 232 -10.31 -5.98 9.37
C HIS A 232 -9.53 -4.70 9.09
N ILE A 233 -9.06 -4.05 10.17
CA ILE A 233 -7.94 -3.10 10.08
C ILE A 233 -6.66 -3.94 10.17
N PHE A 234 -5.73 -3.69 9.28
CA PHE A 234 -4.39 -4.30 9.27
C PHE A 234 -3.34 -3.22 9.12
N LEU A 235 -2.11 -3.49 9.58
CA LEU A 235 -1.02 -2.55 9.50
C LEU A 235 -0.37 -2.58 8.12
N VAL A 236 0.05 -1.41 7.66
CA VAL A 236 0.96 -1.20 6.52
C VAL A 236 2.02 -0.19 6.94
N THR A 237 3.19 -0.23 6.34
CA THR A 237 4.22 0.77 6.64
C THR A 237 4.11 1.99 5.77
N ASP A 238 3.75 1.83 4.49
CA ASP A 238 3.91 2.87 3.47
C ASP A 238 5.35 3.42 3.42
N ALA A 239 6.32 2.53 3.70
CA ALA A 239 7.72 2.88 3.90
C ALA A 239 8.39 3.29 2.60
N MET A 240 9.38 4.18 2.74
CA MET A 240 10.16 4.76 1.65
C MET A 240 11.63 4.33 1.71
N SER A 241 12.43 4.77 0.74
CA SER A 241 13.84 4.39 0.61
C SER A 241 14.71 4.57 1.86
N PRO A 242 14.53 5.59 2.74
CA PRO A 242 15.37 5.74 3.93
C PRO A 242 15.19 4.64 4.98
N THR A 243 14.05 3.95 5.00
CA THR A 243 13.75 2.96 6.03
C THR A 243 14.82 1.86 6.08
N GLY A 244 15.36 1.64 7.26
CA GLY A 244 16.45 0.68 7.49
C GLY A 244 17.85 1.18 7.12
N THR A 245 18.01 2.50 6.89
CA THR A 245 19.29 3.16 6.60
C THR A 245 19.44 4.47 7.37
N ASP A 246 20.62 5.10 7.28
CA ASP A 246 20.91 6.42 7.85
C ASP A 246 20.69 7.58 6.83
N VAL A 247 20.09 7.30 5.68
CA VAL A 247 19.79 8.31 4.66
C VAL A 247 18.80 9.34 5.21
N THR A 248 19.11 10.61 5.06
CA THR A 248 18.32 11.74 5.60
C THR A 248 17.47 12.47 4.57
N SER A 249 17.63 12.16 3.29
CA SER A 249 16.81 12.71 2.21
C SER A 249 16.89 11.83 0.97
N PHE A 250 15.86 11.92 0.13
CA PHE A 250 15.79 11.23 -1.18
C PHE A 250 14.93 12.05 -2.15
N VAL A 251 14.94 11.69 -3.41
CA VAL A 251 14.12 12.33 -4.44
C VAL A 251 12.92 11.44 -4.77
N LEU A 252 11.73 12.01 -4.70
CA LEU A 252 10.47 11.40 -5.11
C LEU A 252 9.79 12.31 -6.13
N THR A 253 9.47 11.81 -7.33
CA THR A 253 8.79 12.57 -8.40
C THR A 253 9.40 13.96 -8.67
N GLY A 254 10.76 14.03 -8.63
CA GLY A 254 11.51 15.27 -8.86
C GLY A 254 11.57 16.24 -7.68
N GLN A 255 10.98 15.91 -6.53
CA GLN A 255 11.01 16.72 -5.31
C GLN A 255 11.86 16.04 -4.24
N THR A 256 12.59 16.84 -3.46
CA THR A 256 13.36 16.32 -2.32
C THR A 256 12.46 16.10 -1.12
N VAL A 257 12.48 14.87 -0.61
CA VAL A 257 11.85 14.48 0.66
C VAL A 257 12.92 14.46 1.75
N TYR A 258 12.63 15.06 2.87
CA TYR A 258 13.52 15.12 4.03
C TYR A 258 13.04 14.23 5.16
N ARG A 259 13.96 13.47 5.75
CA ARG A 259 13.75 12.67 6.96
C ARG A 259 14.06 13.52 8.18
N LYS A 260 13.06 13.82 8.98
CA LYS A 260 13.22 14.59 10.22
C LYS A 260 12.17 14.17 11.25
N ASP A 261 12.60 14.00 12.50
CA ASP A 261 11.74 13.72 13.65
C ASP A 261 10.80 12.51 13.40
N GLY A 262 11.32 11.44 12.77
CA GLY A 262 10.57 10.23 12.46
C GLY A 262 9.60 10.36 11.27
N ALA A 263 9.55 11.52 10.61
CA ALA A 263 8.66 11.76 9.47
C ALA A 263 9.45 12.00 8.17
N LEU A 264 8.80 11.69 7.05
CA LEU A 264 9.25 12.00 5.70
C LEU A 264 8.37 13.11 5.12
N ARG A 265 8.97 14.26 4.80
CA ARG A 265 8.23 15.43 4.37
C ARG A 265 8.85 16.12 3.15
N LEU A 266 7.99 16.58 2.26
CA LEU A 266 8.34 17.57 1.23
C LEU A 266 8.65 18.93 1.88
N ALA A 267 9.23 19.85 1.11
CA ALA A 267 9.59 21.18 1.58
C ALA A 267 8.38 22.00 2.10
N ASP A 268 7.18 21.76 1.60
CA ASP A 268 5.94 22.38 2.02
C ASP A 268 5.31 21.73 3.27
N GLY A 269 5.95 20.71 3.84
CA GLY A 269 5.48 19.97 5.00
C GLY A 269 4.57 18.79 4.71
N THR A 270 4.20 18.55 3.45
CA THR A 270 3.39 17.39 3.04
C THR A 270 4.12 16.10 3.39
N LEU A 271 3.42 15.15 4.01
CA LEU A 271 3.94 13.80 4.25
C LEU A 271 4.10 13.06 2.92
N ALA A 272 5.19 12.32 2.77
CA ALA A 272 5.55 11.60 1.56
C ALA A 272 5.98 10.17 1.91
N GLY A 273 5.00 9.32 2.22
CA GLY A 273 5.20 8.01 2.81
C GLY A 273 5.76 8.07 4.23
N ALA A 274 6.06 6.94 4.82
CA ALA A 274 6.51 6.83 6.20
C ALA A 274 7.95 6.31 6.32
N ASP A 275 8.54 6.57 7.49
CA ASP A 275 9.80 5.98 7.94
C ASP A 275 9.48 4.96 9.05
N LEU A 276 8.81 3.88 8.67
CA LEU A 276 8.20 2.93 9.60
C LEU A 276 8.60 1.51 9.24
N THR A 277 8.80 0.68 10.25
CA THR A 277 8.85 -0.77 10.10
C THR A 277 7.63 -1.43 10.75
N MET A 278 7.28 -2.66 10.34
CA MET A 278 6.11 -3.34 10.93
C MET A 278 6.28 -3.60 12.42
N ILE A 279 7.50 -3.82 12.89
CA ILE A 279 7.76 -4.03 14.34
C ILE A 279 7.58 -2.75 15.15
N ASP A 280 7.82 -1.58 14.55
CA ASP A 280 7.61 -0.29 15.20
C ASP A 280 6.11 0.13 15.18
N ALA A 281 5.33 -0.44 14.26
CA ALA A 281 3.90 -0.21 14.14
C ALA A 281 3.04 -1.02 15.14
N VAL A 282 3.60 -2.08 15.77
CA VAL A 282 2.92 -2.96 16.73
C VAL A 282 3.14 -2.50 18.17
#